data_ec6c1dfe59ebec6a4afd6ca472289078
#
_entry.id   ec6c1dfe59ebec6a4afd6ca472289078
#
_cell.length_a   1.000
_cell.length_b   1.000
_cell.length_c   1.000
_cell.angle_alpha   90.00
_cell.angle_beta   90.00
_cell.angle_gamma   90.00
#
_symmetry.space_group_name_H-M   'P 1'
#
loop_
_entity.id
_entity.type
_entity.pdbx_description
1 polymer ?
#
loop_
_entity_poly.entity_id
_entity_poly.type
_entity_poly.pdbx_seq_one_letter_code
_entity_poly.pdbx_strand_id
1 'polypeptide(L)'
;MTTEYLLRREMEHVLAALTPSNRLVCRVCLQTGLRVGDVVSLKTRDLKGQFWIVEAKTKKRRRVNLPRELLGQIRAQAGEVWAFPGRRPGRHRTRQAVWADVKRAARAFRIKQNVAPHSFRKVY
;
A
#
# COMPACT_ATOMS: atom_id res chain seq x y z
N MET A 1 -0.30 20.01 -5.31
CA MET A 1 1.10 19.70 -4.95
C MET A 1 1.52 18.40 -5.63
N THR A 2 2.62 18.42 -6.35
CA THR A 2 3.09 17.29 -7.11
C THR A 2 3.88 16.33 -6.22
N THR A 3 3.59 15.03 -6.34
CA THR A 3 4.36 14.01 -5.65
C THR A 3 5.68 13.79 -6.41
N GLU A 4 6.78 13.84 -5.70
CA GLU A 4 8.10 13.65 -6.28
C GLU A 4 8.53 12.19 -6.22
N TYR A 5 9.39 11.80 -7.16
CA TYR A 5 9.99 10.46 -7.17
C TYR A 5 11.01 10.34 -6.06
N LEU A 6 11.10 9.15 -5.49
CA LEU A 6 12.12 8.79 -4.51
C LEU A 6 13.25 8.04 -5.18
N LEU A 7 14.46 8.25 -4.70
CA LEU A 7 15.56 7.35 -4.98
C LEU A 7 15.30 6.02 -4.27
N ARG A 8 15.73 4.91 -4.86
CA ARG A 8 15.48 3.59 -4.31
C ARG A 8 15.89 3.46 -2.83
N ARG A 9 17.05 4.02 -2.49
CA ARG A 9 17.56 4.00 -1.12
C ARG A 9 16.64 4.76 -0.16
N GLU A 10 16.14 5.93 -0.58
CA GLU A 10 15.23 6.73 0.22
C GLU A 10 13.90 6.00 0.43
N MET A 11 13.39 5.36 -0.61
CA MET A 11 12.19 4.56 -0.56
C MET A 11 12.33 3.42 0.46
N GLU A 12 13.45 2.72 0.46
CA GLU A 12 13.71 1.64 1.41
C GLU A 12 13.74 2.15 2.85
N HIS A 13 14.32 3.33 3.09
CA HIS A 13 14.33 3.96 4.41
C HIS A 13 12.92 4.30 4.87
N VAL A 14 12.11 4.87 3.99
CA VAL A 14 10.72 5.21 4.32
C VAL A 14 9.94 3.94 4.65
N LEU A 15 10.05 2.90 3.82
CA LEU A 15 9.37 1.62 4.06
C LEU A 15 9.74 1.03 5.42
N ALA A 16 11.03 1.07 5.78
CA ALA A 16 11.49 0.51 7.05
C ALA A 16 10.92 1.24 8.27
N ALA A 17 10.57 2.51 8.13
CA ALA A 17 10.03 3.33 9.21
C ALA A 17 8.51 3.26 9.33
N LEU A 18 7.82 2.65 8.36
CA LEU A 18 6.37 2.49 8.41
C LEU A 18 5.95 1.43 9.41
N THR A 19 4.73 1.54 9.92
CA THR A 19 4.13 0.44 10.67
C THR A 19 4.04 -0.79 9.75
N PRO A 20 4.12 -2.02 10.29
CA PRO A 20 4.15 -3.22 9.45
C PRO A 20 3.02 -3.31 8.43
N SER A 21 1.80 -3.00 8.84
CA SER A 21 0.63 -3.07 7.98
C SER A 21 0.70 -2.05 6.83
N ASN A 22 1.08 -0.80 7.12
CA ASN A 22 1.23 0.23 6.10
C ASN A 22 2.40 -0.07 5.16
N ARG A 23 3.46 -0.69 5.68
CA ARG A 23 4.57 -1.16 4.85
C ARG A 23 4.08 -2.15 3.80
N LEU A 24 3.24 -3.10 4.20
CA LEU A 24 2.66 -4.06 3.26
C LEU A 24 1.80 -3.38 2.20
N VAL A 25 0.98 -2.41 2.58
CA VAL A 25 0.19 -1.63 1.62
C VAL A 25 1.09 -0.99 0.57
N CYS A 26 2.16 -0.33 1.01
CA CYS A 26 3.10 0.33 0.10
C CYS A 26 3.84 -0.68 -0.79
N ARG A 27 4.19 -1.85 -0.24
CA ARG A 27 4.84 -2.91 -1.02
C ARG A 27 3.91 -3.45 -2.10
N VAL A 28 2.61 -3.55 -1.83
CA VAL A 28 1.64 -3.95 -2.85
C VAL A 28 1.58 -2.89 -3.96
N CYS A 29 1.57 -1.60 -3.59
CA CYS A 29 1.60 -0.52 -4.59
C CYS A 29 2.84 -0.62 -5.48
N LEU A 30 4.02 -0.88 -4.88
CA LEU A 30 5.27 -1.07 -5.63
C LEU A 30 5.20 -2.27 -6.58
N GLN A 31 4.65 -3.38 -6.10
CA GLN A 31 4.60 -4.64 -6.84
C GLN A 31 3.60 -4.60 -8.00
N THR A 32 2.49 -3.91 -7.83
CA THR A 32 1.35 -3.99 -8.73
C THR A 32 1.07 -2.72 -9.51
N GLY A 33 1.55 -1.58 -9.04
CA GLY A 33 1.18 -0.27 -9.60
C GLY A 33 -0.24 0.17 -9.26
N LEU A 34 -0.91 -0.51 -8.34
CA LEU A 34 -2.25 -0.12 -7.90
C LEU A 34 -2.23 1.16 -7.07
N ARG A 35 -3.34 1.89 -7.08
CA ARG A 35 -3.55 3.02 -6.19
C ARG A 35 -3.77 2.54 -4.76
N VAL A 36 -3.35 3.34 -3.78
CA VAL A 36 -3.47 2.99 -2.37
C VAL A 36 -4.92 2.70 -1.96
N GLY A 37 -5.87 3.46 -2.50
CA GLY A 37 -7.29 3.23 -2.23
C GLY A 37 -7.78 1.85 -2.65
N ASP A 38 -7.29 1.35 -3.78
CA ASP A 38 -7.63 0.02 -4.27
C ASP A 38 -6.97 -1.08 -3.41
N VAL A 39 -5.75 -0.84 -2.94
CA VAL A 39 -5.04 -1.79 -2.09
C VAL A 39 -5.72 -1.93 -0.73
N VAL A 40 -6.03 -0.81 -0.06
CA VAL A 40 -6.63 -0.87 1.29
C VAL A 40 -8.04 -1.44 1.30
N SER A 41 -8.73 -1.44 0.16
CA SER A 41 -10.07 -2.00 0.03
C SER A 41 -10.10 -3.46 -0.39
N LEU A 42 -8.95 -4.13 -0.50
CA LEU A 42 -8.89 -5.55 -0.81
C LEU A 42 -9.55 -6.38 0.29
N LYS A 43 -10.32 -7.39 -0.13
CA LYS A 43 -10.96 -8.30 0.81
C LYS A 43 -10.11 -9.55 1.01
N THR A 44 -10.09 -10.03 2.24
CA THR A 44 -9.31 -11.22 2.60
C THR A 44 -9.69 -12.42 1.73
N ARG A 45 -10.98 -12.58 1.44
CA ARG A 45 -11.48 -13.70 0.61
C ARG A 45 -10.93 -13.68 -0.82
N ASP A 46 -10.51 -12.51 -1.32
CA ASP A 46 -10.01 -12.37 -2.69
C ASP A 46 -8.50 -12.52 -2.80
N LEU A 47 -7.80 -12.68 -1.68
CA LEU A 47 -6.34 -12.81 -1.66
C LEU A 47 -5.90 -14.13 -2.27
N LYS A 48 -5.20 -14.02 -3.40
CA LYS A 48 -4.62 -15.15 -4.14
C LYS A 48 -3.34 -14.67 -4.81
N GLY A 49 -2.57 -15.59 -5.38
CA GLY A 49 -1.39 -15.23 -6.17
C GLY A 49 -1.75 -14.40 -7.39
N GLN A 50 -2.90 -14.69 -8.00
CA GLN A 50 -3.45 -13.91 -9.12
C GLN A 50 -4.94 -13.71 -8.91
N PHE A 51 -5.41 -12.49 -9.11
CA PHE A 51 -6.83 -12.19 -9.02
C PHE A 51 -7.14 -10.90 -9.79
N TRP A 52 -8.43 -10.62 -10.00
CA TRP A 52 -8.89 -9.43 -10.70
C TRP A 52 -9.54 -8.48 -9.72
N ILE A 53 -9.31 -7.20 -9.94
CA ILE A 53 -10.03 -6.14 -9.23
C ILE A 53 -10.63 -5.17 -10.25
N VAL A 54 -11.58 -4.35 -9.78
CA VAL A 54 -12.10 -3.22 -10.55
C VAL A 54 -11.55 -1.96 -9.86
N GLU A 55 -10.77 -1.19 -10.58
CA GLU A 55 -10.20 0.04 -10.02
C GLU A 55 -11.33 1.05 -9.74
N ALA A 56 -11.34 1.62 -8.54
CA ALA A 56 -12.41 2.53 -8.11
C ALA A 56 -12.48 3.78 -8.98
N LYS A 57 -11.34 4.35 -9.34
CA LYS A 57 -11.27 5.60 -10.09
C LYS A 57 -11.61 5.44 -11.58
N THR A 58 -11.03 4.43 -12.22
CA THR A 58 -11.17 4.25 -13.68
C THR A 58 -12.28 3.29 -14.09
N LYS A 59 -12.77 2.50 -13.13
CA LYS A 59 -13.75 1.41 -13.35
C LYS A 59 -13.23 0.30 -14.28
N LYS A 60 -11.94 0.26 -14.54
CA LYS A 60 -11.31 -0.77 -15.37
C LYS A 60 -10.96 -1.99 -14.54
N ARG A 61 -11.10 -3.17 -15.15
CA ARG A 61 -10.65 -4.41 -14.57
C ARG A 61 -9.12 -4.48 -14.66
N ARG A 62 -8.49 -4.94 -13.60
CA ARG A 62 -7.05 -5.07 -13.57
C ARG A 62 -6.65 -6.38 -12.90
N ARG A 63 -5.72 -7.08 -13.54
CA ARG A 63 -5.15 -8.31 -13.01
C ARG A 63 -4.05 -7.98 -12.02
N VAL A 64 -4.10 -8.61 -10.85
CA VAL A 64 -3.12 -8.40 -9.78
C VAL A 64 -2.34 -9.70 -9.57
N ASN A 65 -1.03 -9.58 -9.54
CA ASN A 65 -0.12 -10.69 -9.24
C ASN A 65 0.63 -10.36 -7.96
N LEU A 66 0.51 -11.23 -6.95
CA LEU A 66 1.21 -11.07 -5.69
C LEU A 66 2.23 -12.20 -5.52
N PRO A 67 3.52 -11.87 -5.29
CA PRO A 67 4.51 -12.87 -4.97
C PRO A 67 4.10 -13.65 -3.73
N ARG A 68 4.46 -14.92 -3.69
CA ARG A 68 4.09 -15.84 -2.59
C ARG A 68 4.45 -15.30 -1.21
N GLU A 69 5.65 -14.74 -1.08
CA GLU A 69 6.13 -14.20 0.19
C GLU A 69 5.27 -13.01 0.64
N LEU A 70 5.01 -12.07 -0.28
CA LEU A 70 4.18 -10.90 0.02
C LEU A 70 2.76 -11.31 0.39
N LEU A 71 2.18 -12.24 -0.38
CA LEU A 71 0.84 -12.76 -0.10
C LEU A 71 0.77 -13.39 1.30
N GLY A 72 1.77 -14.17 1.68
CA GLY A 72 1.85 -14.78 3.01
C GLY A 72 1.90 -13.73 4.12
N GLN A 73 2.66 -12.68 3.93
CA GLN A 73 2.75 -11.58 4.90
C GLN A 73 1.43 -10.83 5.03
N ILE A 74 0.74 -10.60 3.92
CA ILE A 74 -0.58 -9.96 3.95
C ILE A 74 -1.58 -10.84 4.69
N ARG A 75 -1.62 -12.12 4.40
CA ARG A 75 -2.53 -13.08 5.06
C ARG A 75 -2.28 -13.17 6.56
N ALA A 76 -1.03 -13.09 6.99
CA ALA A 76 -0.67 -13.19 8.41
C ALA A 76 -1.27 -12.07 9.25
N GLN A 77 -1.50 -10.89 8.69
CA GLN A 77 -2.09 -9.75 9.42
C GLN A 77 -3.51 -9.41 8.95
N ALA A 78 -4.04 -10.11 7.94
CA ALA A 78 -5.37 -9.82 7.40
C ALA A 78 -6.45 -10.06 8.44
N GLY A 79 -7.50 -9.25 8.37
CA GLY A 79 -8.70 -9.45 9.17
C GLY A 79 -9.63 -10.46 8.53
N GLU A 80 -10.76 -10.69 9.17
CA GLU A 80 -11.74 -11.66 8.70
C GLU A 80 -12.35 -11.24 7.36
N VAL A 81 -12.64 -9.95 7.20
CA VAL A 81 -13.25 -9.39 5.99
C VAL A 81 -12.23 -8.66 5.13
N TRP A 82 -11.43 -7.80 5.72
CA TRP A 82 -10.52 -6.90 5.02
C TRP A 82 -9.08 -7.39 5.10
N ALA A 83 -8.39 -7.37 3.96
CA ALA A 83 -6.96 -7.70 3.91
C ALA A 83 -6.14 -6.73 4.78
N PHE A 84 -6.55 -5.47 4.83
CA PHE A 84 -5.94 -4.45 5.65
C PHE A 84 -6.99 -3.84 6.57
N PRO A 85 -7.23 -4.47 7.74
CA PRO A 85 -8.26 -3.97 8.64
C PRO A 85 -7.91 -2.59 9.18
N GLY A 86 -8.93 -1.77 9.34
CA GLY A 86 -8.79 -0.43 9.87
C GLY A 86 -8.86 -0.40 11.39
N ARG A 87 -8.81 0.81 11.91
CA ARG A 87 -8.90 1.07 13.35
C ARG A 87 -10.29 0.77 13.90
N ARG A 88 -11.33 1.06 13.11
CA ARG A 88 -12.71 0.82 13.50
C ARG A 88 -13.14 -0.60 13.13
N PRO A 89 -13.86 -1.31 14.01
CA PRO A 89 -14.37 -2.64 13.67
C PRO A 89 -15.21 -2.63 12.39
N GLY A 90 -15.02 -3.64 11.56
CA GLY A 90 -15.76 -3.78 10.30
C GLY A 90 -15.33 -2.86 9.16
N ARG A 91 -14.32 -2.03 9.39
CA ARG A 91 -13.83 -1.08 8.37
C ARG A 91 -12.42 -1.44 7.92
N HIS A 92 -12.13 -1.21 6.63
CA HIS A 92 -10.77 -1.36 6.13
C HIS A 92 -9.95 -0.12 6.49
N ARG A 93 -8.61 -0.26 6.39
CA ARG A 93 -7.67 0.83 6.57
C ARG A 93 -7.96 1.95 5.57
N THR A 94 -7.79 3.20 6.01
CA THR A 94 -8.01 4.34 5.12
C THR A 94 -6.72 4.73 4.41
N ARG A 95 -6.85 5.28 3.21
CA ARG A 95 -5.70 5.84 2.49
C ARG A 95 -5.07 7.01 3.24
N GLN A 96 -5.89 7.76 4.00
CA GLN A 96 -5.41 8.86 4.83
C GLN A 96 -4.46 8.38 5.92
N ALA A 97 -4.77 7.24 6.55
CA ALA A 97 -3.90 6.65 7.57
C ALA A 97 -2.55 6.21 6.98
N VAL A 98 -2.55 5.61 5.79
CA VAL A 98 -1.32 5.23 5.09
C VAL A 98 -0.52 6.48 4.72
N TRP A 99 -1.20 7.49 4.18
CA TRP A 99 -0.57 8.74 3.76
C TRP A 99 0.11 9.46 4.92
N ALA A 100 -0.58 9.54 6.07
CA ALA A 100 -0.03 10.18 7.27
C ALA A 100 1.25 9.47 7.76
N ASP A 101 1.24 8.14 7.73
CA ASP A 101 2.40 7.35 8.16
C ASP A 101 3.59 7.53 7.20
N VAL A 102 3.33 7.57 5.90
CA VAL A 102 4.37 7.81 4.89
C VAL A 102 5.02 9.19 5.10
N LYS A 103 4.20 10.21 5.36
CA LYS A 103 4.70 11.56 5.64
C LYS A 103 5.54 11.60 6.90
N ARG A 104 5.10 10.93 7.96
CA ARG A 104 5.84 10.82 9.21
C ARG A 104 7.19 10.15 8.99
N ALA A 105 7.22 9.03 8.27
CA ALA A 105 8.44 8.29 7.99
C ALA A 105 9.42 9.13 7.16
N ALA A 106 8.93 9.85 6.17
CA ALA A 106 9.77 10.73 5.34
C ALA A 106 10.43 11.83 6.18
N ARG A 107 9.69 12.42 7.11
CA ARG A 107 10.23 13.44 8.02
C ARG A 107 11.31 12.87 8.95
N ALA A 108 11.09 11.64 9.43
CA ALA A 108 12.05 10.98 10.33
C ALA A 108 13.42 10.80 9.66
N PHE A 109 13.45 10.62 8.35
CA PHE A 109 14.69 10.47 7.59
C PHE A 109 15.12 11.76 6.90
N ARG A 110 14.47 12.88 7.20
CA ARG A 110 14.79 14.20 6.63
C ARG A 110 14.82 14.20 5.11
N ILE A 111 13.90 13.46 4.50
CA ILE A 111 13.78 13.40 3.04
C ILE A 111 13.13 14.69 2.58
N LYS A 112 13.80 15.40 1.66
CA LYS A 112 13.36 16.71 1.16
C LYS A 112 12.22 16.60 0.16
N GLN A 113 12.12 15.49 -0.56
CA GLN A 113 11.09 15.29 -1.56
C GLN A 113 9.70 15.24 -0.92
N ASN A 114 8.70 15.65 -1.67
CA ASN A 114 7.32 15.54 -1.26
C ASN A 114 6.85 14.09 -1.40
N VAL A 115 6.94 13.33 -0.33
CA VAL A 115 6.66 11.89 -0.32
C VAL A 115 5.21 11.63 0.07
N ALA A 116 4.55 10.77 -0.68
CA ALA A 116 3.19 10.30 -0.43
C ALA A 116 3.09 8.85 -0.92
N PRO A 117 2.00 8.13 -0.64
CA PRO A 117 1.85 6.74 -1.14
C PRO A 117 2.03 6.60 -2.64
N HIS A 118 1.66 7.61 -3.43
CA HIS A 118 1.86 7.61 -4.88
C HIS A 118 3.34 7.59 -5.30
N SER A 119 4.26 7.99 -4.43
CA SER A 119 5.69 7.91 -4.72
C SER A 119 6.15 6.49 -4.98
N PHE A 120 5.60 5.52 -4.24
CA PHE A 120 5.92 4.10 -4.43
C PHE A 120 5.38 3.58 -5.75
N ARG A 121 4.21 4.02 -6.13
CA ARG A 121 3.59 3.63 -7.40
C ARG A 121 4.41 4.12 -8.60
N LYS A 122 4.98 5.32 -8.50
CA LYS A 122 5.79 5.92 -9.58
C LYS A 122 7.13 5.21 -9.77
N VAL A 123 7.67 4.59 -8.75
CA VAL A 123 8.90 3.80 -8.84
C VAL A 123 8.65 2.47 -9.56
N TYR A 124 7.44 1.97 -9.42
CA TYR A 124 7.02 0.74 -10.09
C TYR A 124 7.22 0.86 -11.60
#